data_aa902f488e5ec6eaa603a7caee32a1cc
#
_entry.id   aa902f488e5ec6eaa603a7caee32a1cc
#
_cell.length_a   1.000
_cell.length_b   1.000
_cell.length_c   1.000
_cell.angle_alpha   90.00
_cell.angle_beta   90.00
_cell.angle_gamma   90.00
#
_symmetry.space_group_name_H-M   'P 1'
#
loop_
_entity.id
_entity.type
_entity.pdbx_description
1 polymer ?
#
loop_
_entity_poly.entity_id
_entity_poly.type
_entity_poly.pdbx_seq_one_letter_code
_entity_poly.pdbx_strand_id
1 'polypeptide(L)'
;MGIVRVTDGEPRESKRRDGRALLIKGARQLLAEKGYAGMELRDVAERGKAPRGSIYHHFPGGKRQLAVEATRAEGKEIGALIERSLEQRGLRGTLGLFGEIFRRRVVDHPERIGCPVAAAALARPEDPELAAAATESFRSWEEPIAAALLGEGVSRADAETFAGLVVSTVEGALIRARAAGSTDPLDSAVGGLAQALDRLLEATR
;
A
#
# COMPACT_ATOMS: atom_id res chain seq x y z
N MET A 1 41.46 -24.23 -31.20
CA MET A 1 41.26 -22.88 -30.72
C MET A 1 39.77 -22.57 -30.81
N GLY A 2 39.03 -22.92 -29.77
CA GLY A 2 37.55 -22.86 -29.76
C GLY A 2 37.10 -21.53 -29.16
N ILE A 3 36.33 -20.78 -29.91
CA ILE A 3 35.72 -19.51 -29.47
C ILE A 3 34.47 -19.86 -28.68
N VAL A 4 34.48 -19.65 -27.36
CA VAL A 4 33.32 -19.70 -26.48
C VAL A 4 32.45 -18.49 -26.77
N ARG A 5 31.27 -18.69 -27.35
CA ARG A 5 30.23 -17.66 -27.47
C ARG A 5 29.65 -17.43 -26.07
N VAL A 6 29.94 -16.28 -25.48
CA VAL A 6 29.24 -15.75 -24.31
C VAL A 6 27.83 -15.37 -24.75
N THR A 7 26.82 -15.99 -24.15
CA THR A 7 25.40 -15.76 -24.45
C THR A 7 24.94 -14.45 -23.81
N ASP A 8 24.58 -13.46 -24.65
CA ASP A 8 23.94 -12.19 -24.29
C ASP A 8 22.50 -12.40 -23.73
N GLY A 9 22.40 -12.95 -22.52
CA GLY A 9 21.10 -13.16 -21.86
C GLY A 9 20.63 -12.01 -20.95
N GLU A 10 21.53 -11.15 -20.48
CA GLU A 10 21.23 -10.16 -19.44
C GLU A 10 20.45 -8.90 -19.86
N PRO A 11 20.60 -8.29 -21.05
CA PRO A 11 19.97 -7.00 -21.35
C PRO A 11 18.44 -7.09 -21.58
N ARG A 12 17.93 -8.20 -22.07
CA ARG A 12 16.50 -8.38 -22.39
C ARG A 12 15.66 -8.65 -21.16
N GLU A 13 16.17 -9.39 -20.20
CA GLU A 13 15.46 -9.75 -18.97
C GLU A 13 15.38 -8.55 -18.00
N SER A 14 16.43 -7.76 -17.91
CA SER A 14 16.45 -6.50 -17.17
C SER A 14 15.41 -5.51 -17.71
N LYS A 15 15.41 -5.24 -19.02
CA LYS A 15 14.40 -4.35 -19.66
C LYS A 15 12.96 -4.85 -19.49
N ARG A 16 12.76 -6.18 -19.42
CA ARG A 16 11.44 -6.78 -19.21
C ARG A 16 10.96 -6.60 -17.77
N ARG A 17 11.84 -6.77 -16.77
CA ARG A 17 11.55 -6.47 -15.36
C ARG A 17 11.24 -5.00 -15.16
N ASP A 18 12.00 -4.12 -15.79
CA ASP A 18 11.78 -2.67 -15.72
C ASP A 18 10.40 -2.29 -16.29
N GLY A 19 10.01 -2.80 -17.45
CA GLY A 19 8.71 -2.52 -18.07
C GLY A 19 7.53 -2.99 -17.21
N ARG A 20 7.64 -4.18 -16.59
CA ARG A 20 6.61 -4.69 -15.68
C ARG A 20 6.47 -3.86 -14.42
N ALA A 21 7.58 -3.48 -13.80
CA ALA A 21 7.59 -2.63 -12.61
C ALA A 21 7.00 -1.24 -12.89
N LEU A 22 7.30 -0.67 -14.05
CA LEU A 22 6.73 0.62 -14.48
C LEU A 22 5.21 0.55 -14.64
N LEU A 23 4.67 -0.53 -15.21
CA LEU A 23 3.22 -0.73 -15.34
C LEU A 23 2.55 -0.91 -13.96
N ILE A 24 3.14 -1.69 -13.05
CA ILE A 24 2.66 -1.81 -11.67
C ILE A 24 2.63 -0.46 -10.97
N LYS A 25 3.70 0.34 -11.11
CA LYS A 25 3.76 1.69 -10.54
C LYS A 25 2.64 2.59 -11.08
N GLY A 26 2.40 2.58 -12.40
CA GLY A 26 1.31 3.34 -13.02
C GLY A 26 -0.06 2.89 -12.53
N ALA A 27 -0.27 1.58 -12.40
CA ALA A 27 -1.52 1.02 -11.90
C ALA A 27 -1.79 1.41 -10.43
N ARG A 28 -0.78 1.33 -9.55
CA ARG A 28 -0.90 1.78 -8.15
C ARG A 28 -1.35 3.23 -8.06
N GLN A 29 -0.76 4.12 -8.86
CA GLN A 29 -1.14 5.54 -8.88
C GLN A 29 -2.58 5.73 -9.34
N LEU A 30 -3.00 5.08 -10.41
CA LEU A 30 -4.36 5.21 -10.94
C LEU A 30 -5.41 4.57 -10.04
N LEU A 31 -5.12 3.45 -9.39
CA LEU A 31 -5.99 2.87 -8.36
C LEU A 31 -6.23 3.88 -7.23
N ALA A 32 -5.19 4.52 -6.72
CA ALA A 32 -5.31 5.52 -5.65
C ALA A 32 -6.11 6.75 -6.09
N GLU A 33 -5.91 7.22 -7.34
CA GLU A 33 -6.53 8.43 -7.86
C GLU A 33 -7.97 8.24 -8.33
N LYS A 34 -8.24 7.18 -9.10
CA LYS A 34 -9.48 6.95 -9.86
C LYS A 34 -10.27 5.72 -9.45
N GLY A 35 -9.70 4.89 -8.57
CA GLY A 35 -10.26 3.58 -8.24
C GLY A 35 -10.13 2.57 -9.38
N TYR A 36 -10.60 1.32 -9.13
CA TYR A 36 -10.53 0.25 -10.12
C TYR A 36 -11.36 0.53 -11.37
N ALA A 37 -12.60 1.02 -11.22
CA ALA A 37 -13.46 1.34 -12.35
C ALA A 37 -12.83 2.37 -13.30
N GLY A 38 -12.23 3.43 -12.73
CA GLY A 38 -11.61 4.53 -13.48
C GLY A 38 -10.17 4.26 -13.96
N MET A 39 -9.58 3.10 -13.64
CA MET A 39 -8.24 2.74 -14.10
C MET A 39 -8.29 2.21 -15.54
N GLU A 40 -7.86 3.01 -16.50
CA GLU A 40 -7.75 2.60 -17.90
C GLU A 40 -6.33 2.12 -18.23
N LEU A 41 -6.20 0.99 -18.98
CA LEU A 41 -4.88 0.41 -19.31
C LEU A 41 -3.98 1.37 -20.10
N ARG A 42 -4.59 2.21 -20.96
CA ARG A 42 -3.86 3.24 -21.69
C ARG A 42 -3.20 4.25 -20.74
N ASP A 43 -3.95 4.69 -19.74
CA ASP A 43 -3.49 5.67 -18.77
C ASP A 43 -2.41 5.05 -17.85
N VAL A 44 -2.50 3.74 -17.55
CA VAL A 44 -1.47 3.00 -16.80
C VAL A 44 -0.13 3.03 -17.54
N ALA A 45 -0.12 2.73 -18.84
CA ALA A 45 1.10 2.74 -19.65
C ALA A 45 1.72 4.15 -19.71
N GLU A 46 0.91 5.17 -19.89
CA GLU A 46 1.34 6.56 -19.92
C GLU A 46 1.93 6.99 -18.56
N ARG A 47 1.21 6.74 -17.46
CA ARG A 47 1.62 7.06 -16.11
C ARG A 47 2.90 6.33 -15.69
N GLY A 48 3.02 5.06 -16.07
CA GLY A 48 4.19 4.23 -15.82
C GLY A 48 5.37 4.52 -16.75
N LYS A 49 5.18 5.37 -17.78
CA LYS A 49 6.17 5.60 -18.85
C LYS A 49 6.61 4.29 -19.54
N ALA A 50 5.67 3.35 -19.67
CA ALA A 50 5.88 2.06 -20.31
C ALA A 50 5.30 2.05 -21.73
N PRO A 51 5.86 1.25 -22.65
CA PRO A 51 5.28 1.09 -23.98
C PRO A 51 3.86 0.49 -23.91
N ARG A 52 2.88 1.10 -24.58
CA ARG A 52 1.47 0.64 -24.56
C ARG A 52 1.30 -0.83 -24.96
N GLY A 53 2.06 -1.27 -25.96
CA GLY A 53 2.01 -2.66 -26.45
C GLY A 53 2.57 -3.70 -25.47
N SER A 54 3.26 -3.28 -24.38
CA SER A 54 3.85 -4.21 -23.43
C SER A 54 2.87 -4.74 -22.37
N ILE A 55 1.69 -4.14 -22.24
CA ILE A 55 0.72 -4.49 -21.18
C ILE A 55 0.32 -5.96 -21.28
N TYR A 56 -0.24 -6.39 -22.39
CA TYR A 56 -0.69 -7.78 -22.56
C TYR A 56 0.45 -8.79 -22.63
N HIS A 57 1.68 -8.34 -22.93
CA HIS A 57 2.87 -9.16 -22.82
C HIS A 57 3.23 -9.45 -21.36
N HIS A 58 3.10 -8.46 -20.47
CA HIS A 58 3.41 -8.61 -19.05
C HIS A 58 2.24 -9.09 -18.20
N PHE A 59 1.02 -8.74 -18.62
CA PHE A 59 -0.24 -9.02 -17.94
C PHE A 59 -1.28 -9.56 -18.93
N PRO A 60 -1.18 -10.86 -19.31
CA PRO A 60 -2.13 -11.46 -20.25
C PRO A 60 -3.59 -11.39 -19.77
N GLY A 61 -3.83 -11.42 -18.46
CA GLY A 61 -5.14 -11.22 -17.83
C GLY A 61 -5.62 -9.76 -17.82
N GLY A 62 -4.88 -8.85 -18.46
CA GLY A 62 -5.29 -7.46 -18.66
C GLY A 62 -5.42 -6.64 -17.39
N LYS A 63 -6.45 -5.79 -17.37
CA LYS A 63 -6.72 -4.83 -16.28
C LYS A 63 -6.81 -5.50 -14.91
N ARG A 64 -7.53 -6.63 -14.81
CA ARG A 64 -7.73 -7.35 -13.56
C ARG A 64 -6.41 -7.87 -12.98
N GLN A 65 -5.63 -8.61 -13.76
CA GLN A 65 -4.34 -9.13 -13.32
C GLN A 65 -3.42 -8.00 -12.86
N LEU A 66 -3.34 -6.93 -13.64
CA LEU A 66 -2.50 -5.77 -13.32
C LEU A 66 -2.94 -5.09 -12.02
N ALA A 67 -4.25 -4.93 -11.79
CA ALA A 67 -4.79 -4.36 -10.58
C ALA A 67 -4.50 -5.23 -9.34
N VAL A 68 -4.71 -6.55 -9.44
CA VAL A 68 -4.39 -7.52 -8.36
C VAL A 68 -2.91 -7.44 -7.99
N GLU A 69 -2.03 -7.47 -8.99
CA GLU A 69 -0.60 -7.41 -8.75
C GLU A 69 -0.14 -6.04 -8.22
N ALA A 70 -0.75 -4.94 -8.67
CA ALA A 70 -0.49 -3.61 -8.15
C ALA A 70 -0.92 -3.48 -6.69
N THR A 71 -2.08 -4.05 -6.32
CA THR A 71 -2.58 -4.10 -4.94
C THR A 71 -1.65 -4.89 -4.03
N ARG A 72 -1.22 -6.09 -4.45
CA ARG A 72 -0.26 -6.90 -3.69
C ARG A 72 1.11 -6.23 -3.57
N ALA A 73 1.57 -5.53 -4.61
CA ALA A 73 2.84 -4.79 -4.57
C ALA A 73 2.79 -3.63 -3.56
N GLU A 74 1.66 -2.89 -3.50
CA GLU A 74 1.44 -1.86 -2.47
C GLU A 74 1.39 -2.48 -1.08
N GLY A 75 0.63 -3.57 -0.90
CA GLY A 75 0.52 -4.27 0.37
C GLY A 75 1.89 -4.66 0.91
N LYS A 76 2.72 -5.29 0.08
CA LYS A 76 4.08 -5.70 0.43
C LYS A 76 5.00 -4.52 0.78
N GLU A 77 4.94 -3.43 0.01
CA GLU A 77 5.80 -2.26 0.24
C GLU A 77 5.47 -1.55 1.54
N ILE A 78 4.16 -1.36 1.82
CA ILE A 78 3.70 -0.75 3.06
C ILE A 78 3.94 -1.68 4.25
N GLY A 79 3.68 -2.99 4.14
CA GLY A 79 3.99 -3.97 5.19
C GLY A 79 5.47 -3.94 5.58
N ALA A 80 6.37 -3.99 4.61
CA ALA A 80 7.81 -3.88 4.86
C ALA A 80 8.23 -2.51 5.46
N LEU A 81 7.50 -1.45 5.16
CA LEU A 81 7.70 -0.14 5.78
C LEU A 81 7.28 -0.15 7.25
N ILE A 82 6.13 -0.77 7.56
CA ILE A 82 5.63 -0.94 8.93
C ILE A 82 6.65 -1.72 9.77
N GLU A 83 7.08 -2.90 9.29
CA GLU A 83 8.07 -3.73 9.98
C GLU A 83 9.35 -2.95 10.30
N ARG A 84 9.97 -2.32 9.30
CA ARG A 84 11.18 -1.50 9.50
C ARG A 84 10.95 -0.35 10.47
N SER A 85 9.78 0.29 10.42
CA SER A 85 9.49 1.40 11.31
C SER A 85 9.29 0.94 12.76
N LEU A 86 8.64 -0.21 12.96
CA LEU A 86 8.48 -0.83 14.28
C LEU A 86 9.84 -1.17 14.90
N GLU A 87 10.75 -1.74 14.12
CA GLU A 87 12.11 -2.05 14.57
C GLU A 87 12.92 -0.80 14.94
N GLN A 88 12.80 0.28 14.18
CA GLN A 88 13.62 1.49 14.35
C GLN A 88 13.03 2.51 15.32
N ARG A 89 11.72 2.60 15.42
CA ARG A 89 11.00 3.71 16.09
C ARG A 89 9.97 3.23 17.12
N GLY A 90 9.72 1.91 17.20
CA GLY A 90 8.65 1.33 18.01
C GLY A 90 7.25 1.69 17.52
N LEU A 91 6.23 1.27 18.26
CA LEU A 91 4.81 1.49 17.93
C LEU A 91 4.46 2.97 17.75
N ARG A 92 4.81 3.80 18.74
CA ARG A 92 4.47 5.23 18.73
C ARG A 92 5.14 5.98 17.56
N GLY A 93 6.41 5.68 17.29
CA GLY A 93 7.13 6.28 16.16
C GLY A 93 6.60 5.84 14.80
N THR A 94 6.07 4.62 14.72
CA THR A 94 5.42 4.11 13.50
C THR A 94 4.11 4.85 13.20
N LEU A 95 3.28 5.11 14.20
CA LEU A 95 2.07 5.94 14.03
C LEU A 95 2.43 7.34 13.52
N GLY A 96 3.46 7.96 14.09
CA GLY A 96 3.95 9.28 13.64
C GLY A 96 4.45 9.29 12.21
N LEU A 97 5.16 8.23 11.79
CA LEU A 97 5.66 8.09 10.42
C LEU A 97 4.52 8.05 9.39
N PHE A 98 3.43 7.35 9.67
CA PHE A 98 2.27 7.36 8.79
C PHE A 98 1.71 8.77 8.59
N GLY A 99 1.53 9.52 9.67
CA GLY A 99 1.10 10.91 9.60
C GLY A 99 2.03 11.75 8.71
N GLU A 100 3.34 11.59 8.86
CA GLU A 100 4.34 12.33 8.08
C GLU A 100 4.29 11.98 6.58
N ILE A 101 4.23 10.69 6.23
CA ILE A 101 4.20 10.23 4.84
C ILE A 101 2.95 10.73 4.13
N PHE A 102 1.79 10.57 4.75
CA PHE A 102 0.53 10.97 4.13
C PHE A 102 0.36 12.48 4.09
N ARG A 103 0.86 13.20 5.10
CA ARG A 103 0.89 14.67 5.06
C ARG A 103 1.69 15.19 3.88
N ARG A 104 2.88 14.64 3.63
CA ARG A 104 3.67 14.99 2.44
C ARG A 104 2.91 14.70 1.15
N ARG A 105 2.25 13.53 1.05
CA ARG A 105 1.44 13.20 -0.14
C ARG A 105 0.29 14.19 -0.36
N VAL A 106 -0.40 14.62 0.70
CA VAL A 106 -1.48 15.61 0.62
C VAL A 106 -0.97 16.96 0.12
N VAL A 107 0.19 17.41 0.61
CA VAL A 107 0.77 18.72 0.25
C VAL A 107 1.38 18.69 -1.16
N ASP A 108 2.19 17.67 -1.45
CA ASP A 108 2.97 17.63 -2.69
C ASP A 108 2.14 17.14 -3.90
N HIS A 109 1.13 16.29 -3.65
CA HIS A 109 0.34 15.62 -4.69
C HIS A 109 -1.13 15.44 -4.27
N PRO A 110 -1.89 16.53 -4.09
CA PRO A 110 -3.28 16.45 -3.61
C PRO A 110 -4.18 15.57 -4.48
N GLU A 111 -3.89 15.49 -5.79
CA GLU A 111 -4.60 14.63 -6.75
C GLU A 111 -4.32 13.13 -6.52
N ARG A 112 -3.29 12.78 -5.76
CA ARG A 112 -2.86 11.38 -5.49
C ARG A 112 -3.17 10.90 -4.09
N ILE A 113 -4.05 11.61 -3.39
CA ILE A 113 -4.47 11.22 -2.05
C ILE A 113 -5.42 10.04 -2.17
N GLY A 114 -4.95 8.87 -1.78
CA GLY A 114 -5.73 7.64 -1.78
C GLY A 114 -4.84 6.43 -1.51
N CYS A 115 -5.47 5.32 -1.18
CA CYS A 115 -4.81 4.04 -1.00
C CYS A 115 -5.22 3.09 -2.14
N PRO A 116 -4.26 2.54 -2.90
CA PRO A 116 -4.57 1.56 -3.94
C PRO A 116 -5.27 0.32 -3.39
N VAL A 117 -4.93 -0.09 -2.15
CA VAL A 117 -5.51 -1.26 -1.48
C VAL A 117 -6.96 -1.01 -1.10
N ALA A 118 -7.27 0.17 -0.52
CA ALA A 118 -8.65 0.54 -0.22
C ALA A 118 -9.50 0.65 -1.49
N ALA A 119 -8.95 1.22 -2.56
CA ALA A 119 -9.63 1.29 -3.86
C ALA A 119 -9.92 -0.09 -4.46
N ALA A 120 -9.02 -1.06 -4.26
CA ALA A 120 -9.23 -2.45 -4.66
C ALA A 120 -10.31 -3.13 -3.82
N ALA A 121 -10.37 -2.88 -2.51
CA ALA A 121 -11.40 -3.42 -1.62
C ALA A 121 -12.81 -2.97 -2.00
N LEU A 122 -12.97 -1.73 -2.49
CA LEU A 122 -14.24 -1.19 -2.94
C LEU A 122 -14.75 -1.80 -4.26
N ALA A 123 -13.89 -2.50 -5.01
CA ALA A 123 -14.27 -3.20 -6.24
C ALA A 123 -14.86 -4.60 -6.00
N ARG A 124 -15.11 -5.02 -4.75
CA ARG A 124 -15.55 -6.37 -4.37
C ARG A 124 -16.74 -6.93 -5.16
N PRO A 125 -17.82 -6.18 -5.41
CA PRO A 125 -18.93 -6.71 -6.18
C PRO A 125 -18.57 -7.08 -7.63
N GLU A 126 -17.59 -6.40 -8.19
CA GLU A 126 -17.15 -6.53 -9.58
C GLU A 126 -16.00 -7.55 -9.75
N ASP A 127 -15.11 -7.63 -8.75
CA ASP A 127 -13.90 -8.47 -8.81
C ASP A 127 -13.51 -9.07 -7.45
N PRO A 128 -13.96 -10.30 -7.14
CA PRO A 128 -13.65 -10.97 -5.87
C PRO A 128 -12.14 -11.23 -5.67
N GLU A 129 -11.37 -11.45 -6.74
CA GLU A 129 -9.92 -11.69 -6.65
C GLU A 129 -9.18 -10.43 -6.23
N LEU A 130 -9.59 -9.28 -6.76
CA LEU A 130 -9.04 -7.99 -6.38
C LEU A 130 -9.34 -7.66 -4.91
N ALA A 131 -10.56 -7.96 -4.46
CA ALA A 131 -10.94 -7.79 -3.06
C ALA A 131 -10.16 -8.72 -2.11
N ALA A 132 -9.88 -9.97 -2.55
CA ALA A 132 -9.04 -10.88 -1.79
C ALA A 132 -7.62 -10.34 -1.65
N ALA A 133 -7.03 -9.82 -2.73
CA ALA A 133 -5.71 -9.19 -2.69
C ALA A 133 -5.65 -7.98 -1.74
N ALA A 134 -6.73 -7.20 -1.66
CA ALA A 134 -6.85 -6.09 -0.70
C ALA A 134 -6.92 -6.60 0.75
N THR A 135 -7.70 -7.65 1.01
CA THR A 135 -7.82 -8.29 2.33
C THR A 135 -6.47 -8.83 2.80
N GLU A 136 -5.74 -9.54 1.91
CA GLU A 136 -4.39 -10.03 2.19
C GLU A 136 -3.43 -8.88 2.55
N SER A 137 -3.51 -7.77 1.82
CA SER A 137 -2.66 -6.59 2.05
C SER A 137 -2.95 -5.93 3.39
N PHE A 138 -4.21 -5.70 3.75
CA PHE A 138 -4.57 -5.13 5.06
C PHE A 138 -4.09 -6.02 6.20
N ARG A 139 -4.30 -7.33 6.10
CA ARG A 139 -3.82 -8.28 7.10
C ARG A 139 -2.29 -8.22 7.27
N SER A 140 -1.54 -8.11 6.17
CA SER A 140 -0.09 -7.99 6.22
C SER A 140 0.40 -6.71 6.92
N TRP A 141 -0.45 -5.68 7.04
CA TRP A 141 -0.16 -4.46 7.79
C TRP A 141 -0.52 -4.58 9.26
N GLU A 142 -1.61 -5.29 9.56
CA GLU A 142 -2.10 -5.51 10.94
C GLU A 142 -1.20 -6.47 11.72
N GLU A 143 -0.73 -7.56 11.08
CA GLU A 143 0.07 -8.60 11.72
C GLU A 143 1.33 -8.07 12.43
N PRO A 144 2.21 -7.24 11.84
CA PRO A 144 3.39 -6.72 12.53
C PRO A 144 3.05 -5.77 13.66
N ILE A 145 1.96 -4.98 13.56
CA ILE A 145 1.50 -4.09 14.62
C ILE A 145 1.02 -4.92 15.82
N ALA A 146 0.19 -5.94 15.58
CA ALA A 146 -0.28 -6.84 16.63
C ALA A 146 0.88 -7.60 17.28
N ALA A 147 1.85 -8.08 16.51
CA ALA A 147 3.04 -8.76 17.02
C ALA A 147 3.87 -7.84 17.93
N ALA A 148 4.04 -6.58 17.58
CA ALA A 148 4.74 -5.60 18.41
C ALA A 148 4.01 -5.34 19.74
N LEU A 149 2.68 -5.25 19.73
CA LEU A 149 1.85 -5.09 20.93
C LEU A 149 1.91 -6.32 21.85
N LEU A 150 1.91 -7.52 21.28
CA LEU A 150 2.12 -8.77 22.05
C LEU A 150 3.48 -8.76 22.75
N GLY A 151 4.51 -8.23 22.10
CA GLY A 151 5.84 -8.05 22.71
C GLY A 151 5.86 -7.10 23.90
N GLU A 152 4.94 -6.12 23.96
CA GLU A 152 4.73 -5.21 25.10
C GLU A 152 3.81 -5.81 26.20
N GLY A 153 3.37 -7.07 26.06
CA GLY A 153 2.53 -7.76 27.03
C GLY A 153 1.02 -7.54 26.86
N VAL A 154 0.58 -6.87 25.79
CA VAL A 154 -0.84 -6.69 25.48
C VAL A 154 -1.48 -8.04 25.14
N SER A 155 -2.75 -8.26 25.56
CA SER A 155 -3.47 -9.47 25.22
C SER A 155 -3.62 -9.63 23.70
N ARG A 156 -3.71 -10.88 23.21
CA ARG A 156 -3.89 -11.14 21.77
C ARG A 156 -5.13 -10.45 21.22
N ALA A 157 -6.26 -10.50 21.93
CA ALA A 157 -7.52 -9.91 21.49
C ALA A 157 -7.40 -8.38 21.37
N ASP A 158 -6.77 -7.72 22.33
CA ASP A 158 -6.57 -6.27 22.32
C ASP A 158 -5.54 -5.86 21.26
N ALA A 159 -4.47 -6.65 21.07
CA ALA A 159 -3.45 -6.39 20.06
C ALA A 159 -4.02 -6.46 18.63
N GLU A 160 -4.80 -7.49 18.33
CA GLU A 160 -5.48 -7.66 17.02
C GLU A 160 -6.53 -6.56 16.82
N THR A 161 -7.30 -6.22 17.85
CA THR A 161 -8.29 -5.14 17.80
C THR A 161 -7.63 -3.78 17.53
N PHE A 162 -6.54 -3.47 18.25
CA PHE A 162 -5.85 -2.21 18.06
C PHE A 162 -5.15 -2.13 16.69
N ALA A 163 -4.57 -3.20 16.21
CA ALA A 163 -3.97 -3.25 14.86
C ALA A 163 -5.01 -2.94 13.76
N GLY A 164 -6.18 -3.58 13.83
CA GLY A 164 -7.30 -3.28 12.93
C GLY A 164 -7.81 -1.83 13.07
N LEU A 165 -7.84 -1.29 14.30
CA LEU A 165 -8.19 0.11 14.55
C LEU A 165 -7.20 1.06 13.88
N VAL A 166 -5.89 0.79 13.94
CA VAL A 166 -4.85 1.61 13.29
C VAL A 166 -5.09 1.67 11.79
N VAL A 167 -5.23 0.52 11.12
CA VAL A 167 -5.42 0.45 9.67
C VAL A 167 -6.72 1.16 9.26
N SER A 168 -7.83 0.86 9.93
CA SER A 168 -9.14 1.47 9.63
C SER A 168 -9.16 2.97 9.85
N THR A 169 -8.51 3.45 10.91
CA THR A 169 -8.44 4.89 11.24
C THR A 169 -7.60 5.64 10.21
N VAL A 170 -6.45 5.11 9.81
CA VAL A 170 -5.58 5.73 8.81
C VAL A 170 -6.28 5.79 7.45
N GLU A 171 -6.91 4.69 7.00
CA GLU A 171 -7.65 4.66 5.73
C GLU A 171 -8.85 5.63 5.74
N GLY A 172 -9.61 5.69 6.82
CA GLY A 172 -10.69 6.67 7.00
C GLY A 172 -10.20 8.10 7.00
N ALA A 173 -9.06 8.37 7.64
CA ALA A 173 -8.44 9.69 7.66
C ALA A 173 -7.94 10.12 6.27
N LEU A 174 -7.41 9.21 5.45
CA LEU A 174 -7.02 9.47 4.06
C LEU A 174 -8.23 9.89 3.19
N ILE A 175 -9.35 9.19 3.32
CA ILE A 175 -10.59 9.54 2.60
C ILE A 175 -11.06 10.95 3.01
N ARG A 176 -11.06 11.26 4.31
CA ARG A 176 -11.46 12.56 4.83
C ARG A 176 -10.49 13.67 4.42
N ALA A 177 -9.17 13.42 4.45
CA ALA A 177 -8.15 14.36 4.02
C ALA A 177 -8.31 14.71 2.53
N ARG A 178 -8.60 13.70 1.70
CA ARG A 178 -8.91 13.90 0.28
C ARG A 178 -10.15 14.78 0.07
N ALA A 179 -11.23 14.52 0.80
CA ALA A 179 -12.46 15.27 0.69
C ALA A 179 -12.31 16.72 1.19
N ALA A 180 -11.52 16.93 2.24
CA ALA A 180 -11.29 18.24 2.83
C ALA A 180 -10.18 19.07 2.12
N GLY A 181 -9.32 18.42 1.32
CA GLY A 181 -8.12 19.06 0.77
C GLY A 181 -7.14 19.54 1.86
N SER A 182 -7.14 18.89 3.05
CA SER A 182 -6.40 19.28 4.25
C SER A 182 -5.78 18.05 4.93
N THR A 183 -4.69 18.27 5.68
CA THR A 183 -4.05 17.23 6.50
C THR A 183 -4.71 17.05 7.87
N ASP A 184 -5.58 17.94 8.30
CA ASP A 184 -6.20 17.94 9.64
C ASP A 184 -6.84 16.59 10.03
N PRO A 185 -7.54 15.87 9.13
CA PRO A 185 -8.08 14.55 9.46
C PRO A 185 -6.99 13.51 9.78
N LEU A 186 -5.83 13.58 9.13
CA LEU A 186 -4.70 12.70 9.40
C LEU A 186 -4.02 13.03 10.72
N ASP A 187 -3.83 14.32 11.00
CA ASP A 187 -3.23 14.79 12.24
C ASP A 187 -4.08 14.40 13.44
N SER A 188 -5.40 14.56 13.32
CA SER A 188 -6.37 14.15 14.35
C SER A 188 -6.36 12.62 14.55
N ALA A 189 -6.31 11.84 13.47
CA ALA A 189 -6.29 10.38 13.52
C ALA A 189 -5.03 9.86 14.21
N VAL A 190 -3.85 10.35 13.82
CA VAL A 190 -2.56 9.95 14.40
C VAL A 190 -2.49 10.34 15.87
N GLY A 191 -2.94 11.55 16.25
CA GLY A 191 -3.01 11.99 17.64
C GLY A 191 -3.93 11.12 18.49
N GLY A 192 -5.12 10.77 17.96
CA GLY A 192 -6.07 9.90 18.65
C GLY A 192 -5.53 8.47 18.82
N LEU A 193 -4.89 7.91 17.78
CA LEU A 193 -4.25 6.59 17.86
C LEU A 193 -3.10 6.58 18.88
N ALA A 194 -2.29 7.63 18.95
CA ALA A 194 -1.21 7.73 19.93
C ALA A 194 -1.74 7.73 21.37
N GLN A 195 -2.82 8.48 21.63
CA GLN A 195 -3.47 8.49 22.95
C GLN A 195 -4.10 7.13 23.30
N ALA A 196 -4.73 6.47 22.31
CA ALA A 196 -5.31 5.14 22.50
C ALA A 196 -4.22 4.07 22.78
N LEU A 197 -3.07 4.16 22.11
CA LEU A 197 -1.91 3.31 22.37
C LEU A 197 -1.39 3.48 23.80
N ASP A 198 -1.23 4.73 24.26
CA ASP A 198 -0.74 4.99 25.61
C ASP A 198 -1.65 4.36 26.67
N ARG A 199 -2.98 4.55 26.54
CA ARG A 199 -3.96 3.94 27.46
C ARG A 199 -3.92 2.41 27.43
N LEU A 200 -3.74 1.83 26.26
CA LEU A 200 -3.64 0.37 26.10
C LEU A 200 -2.41 -0.17 26.82
N LEU A 201 -1.25 0.47 26.65
CA LEU A 201 -0.01 0.07 27.31
C LEU A 201 -0.02 0.34 28.83
N GLU A 202 -0.70 1.39 29.30
CA GLU A 202 -0.90 1.65 30.74
C GLU A 202 -1.77 0.57 31.41
N ALA A 203 -2.83 0.12 30.71
CA ALA A 203 -3.72 -0.92 31.22
C ALA A 203 -3.07 -2.33 31.29
N THR A 204 -1.93 -2.52 30.63
CA THR A 204 -1.20 -3.79 30.58
C THR A 204 -0.16 -3.92 31.71
N ARG A 205 0.18 -2.82 32.40
CA ARG A 205 1.17 -2.78 33.50
C ARG A 205 0.54 -3.09 34.84
#